data_88457456d50a1e2f3ab9b28bb0500d50
#
_entry.id   88457456d50a1e2f3ab9b28bb0500d50
#
_cell.length_a   1.000
_cell.length_b   1.000
_cell.length_c   1.000
_cell.angle_alpha   90.00
_cell.angle_beta   90.00
_cell.angle_gamma   90.00
#
_symmetry.space_group_name_H-M   'P 1'
#
loop_
_entity.id
_entity.type
_entity.pdbx_description
1 polymer ?
#
loop_
_entity_poly.entity_id
_entity_poly.type
_entity_poly.pdbx_seq_one_letter_code
_entity_poly.pdbx_strand_id
1 'polypeptide(L)'
;MVDHSHTFLPFVSTWREGMNLCKWLTFANKEEVKHVLIICALKENKYFTITRSTTKKLCAKCVHESCKWYVCAVMKPNLHELWMVIVYMGLHTCIPIGVRNDGRMMSCNFIASNIHQKLCEDHITLVKHLRSMIETKYNGHNPSYYKVWDAKQKAIAKMFGN
;
A
#
# COMPACT_ATOMS: atom_id res chain seq x y z
N MET A 1 18.56 -0.30 42.05
CA MET A 1 18.26 0.75 41.07
C MET A 1 18.41 0.16 39.69
N VAL A 2 17.32 -0.26 39.10
CA VAL A 2 17.35 -0.79 37.73
C VAL A 2 17.10 0.39 36.81
N ASP A 3 18.13 0.79 36.11
CA ASP A 3 18.07 1.83 35.11
C ASP A 3 17.29 1.29 33.90
N HIS A 4 16.03 1.67 33.80
CA HIS A 4 15.21 1.44 32.64
C HIS A 4 15.43 2.56 31.63
N SER A 5 16.63 2.64 31.08
CA SER A 5 16.85 3.38 29.86
C SER A 5 16.13 2.65 28.73
N HIS A 6 14.83 2.94 28.58
CA HIS A 6 14.09 2.56 27.39
C HIS A 6 14.70 3.30 26.21
N THR A 7 15.61 2.65 25.55
CA THR A 7 16.09 3.10 24.24
C THR A 7 14.87 3.03 23.32
N PHE A 8 14.26 4.18 23.05
CA PHE A 8 13.22 4.28 22.04
C PHE A 8 13.83 3.96 20.69
N LEU A 9 13.71 2.71 20.27
CA LEU A 9 13.95 2.35 18.88
C LEU A 9 12.90 3.08 18.05
N PRO A 10 13.30 3.73 16.94
CA PRO A 10 12.31 4.34 16.05
C PRO A 10 11.35 3.24 15.62
N PHE A 11 10.05 3.49 15.77
CA PHE A 11 9.02 2.55 15.40
C PHE A 11 9.10 2.28 13.90
N VAL A 12 9.53 1.08 13.57
CA VAL A 12 9.48 0.56 12.21
C VAL A 12 8.18 -0.24 12.08
N SER A 13 7.53 -0.10 10.93
CA SER A 13 6.38 -0.93 10.58
C SER A 13 6.66 -2.40 10.85
N THR A 14 5.73 -3.11 11.47
CA THR A 14 5.90 -4.54 11.77
C THR A 14 5.61 -5.44 10.57
N TRP A 15 5.00 -4.90 9.51
CA TRP A 15 4.78 -5.64 8.27
C TRP A 15 6.04 -5.65 7.42
N ARG A 16 6.34 -6.80 6.83
CA ARG A 16 7.43 -7.00 5.88
C ARG A 16 6.86 -7.54 4.57
N GLU A 17 7.50 -7.22 3.45
CA GLU A 17 7.12 -7.76 2.15
C GLU A 17 7.12 -9.30 2.19
N GLY A 18 6.05 -9.90 1.67
CA GLY A 18 5.81 -11.34 1.72
C GLY A 18 4.96 -11.80 2.91
N MET A 19 4.75 -10.98 3.92
CA MET A 19 3.84 -11.28 5.02
C MET A 19 2.38 -11.08 4.61
N ASN A 20 1.51 -11.92 5.16
CA ASN A 20 0.08 -11.69 5.08
C ASN A 20 -0.35 -10.61 6.08
N LEU A 21 -1.49 -9.98 5.81
CA LEU A 21 -2.10 -9.10 6.78
C LEU A 21 -2.57 -9.91 7.99
N CYS A 22 -2.48 -9.32 9.15
CA CYS A 22 -3.05 -9.89 10.38
C CYS A 22 -3.39 -8.77 11.37
N LYS A 23 -4.18 -9.13 12.36
CA LYS A 23 -4.51 -8.23 13.47
C LYS A 23 -3.23 -7.85 14.24
N TRP A 24 -3.18 -6.64 14.72
CA TRP A 24 -2.09 -6.05 15.52
C TRP A 24 -0.84 -5.62 14.74
N LEU A 25 -0.83 -5.72 13.41
CA LEU A 25 0.22 -5.11 12.61
C LEU A 25 0.24 -3.60 12.82
N THR A 26 1.42 -3.03 12.95
CA THR A 26 1.62 -1.59 13.12
C THR A 26 2.30 -0.98 11.91
N PHE A 27 1.97 0.27 11.65
CA PHE A 27 2.48 1.04 10.52
C PHE A 27 2.81 2.45 10.98
N ALA A 28 3.76 3.08 10.33
CA ALA A 28 4.20 4.43 10.68
C ALA A 28 3.11 5.49 10.42
N ASN A 29 2.30 5.31 9.38
CA ASN A 29 1.28 6.28 8.98
C ASN A 29 0.19 5.62 8.13
N LYS A 30 -0.84 6.38 7.83
CA LYS A 30 -1.99 5.94 7.04
C LYS A 30 -1.61 5.55 5.60
N GLU A 31 -0.70 6.30 4.98
CA GLU A 31 -0.26 6.03 3.61
C GLU A 31 0.44 4.67 3.51
N GLU A 32 1.18 4.29 4.52
CA GLU A 32 1.82 2.97 4.59
C GLU A 32 0.79 1.85 4.69
N VAL A 33 -0.29 2.04 5.47
CA VAL A 33 -1.41 1.08 5.51
C VAL A 33 -2.01 0.89 4.13
N LYS A 34 -2.33 1.98 3.43
CA LYS A 34 -2.88 1.93 2.07
C LYS A 34 -1.94 1.20 1.11
N HIS A 35 -0.65 1.50 1.19
CA HIS A 35 0.38 0.87 0.34
C HIS A 35 0.39 -0.65 0.53
N VAL A 36 0.38 -1.10 1.76
CA VAL A 36 0.39 -2.54 2.08
C VAL A 36 -0.91 -3.22 1.64
N LEU A 37 -2.06 -2.57 1.80
CA LEU A 37 -3.34 -3.10 1.31
C LEU A 37 -3.30 -3.33 -0.21
N ILE A 38 -2.72 -2.41 -0.95
CA ILE A 38 -2.58 -2.53 -2.41
C ILE A 38 -1.64 -3.70 -2.75
N ILE A 39 -0.48 -3.81 -2.09
CA ILE A 39 0.46 -4.91 -2.33
C ILE A 39 -0.22 -6.26 -2.11
N CYS A 40 -0.94 -6.42 -1.00
CA CYS A 40 -1.66 -7.66 -0.70
C CYS A 40 -2.75 -7.97 -1.74
N ALA A 41 -3.50 -6.95 -2.16
CA ALA A 41 -4.53 -7.11 -3.19
C ALA A 41 -3.93 -7.56 -4.53
N LEU A 42 -2.84 -6.95 -4.96
CA LEU A 42 -2.16 -7.30 -6.21
C LEU A 42 -1.60 -8.73 -6.16
N LYS A 43 -1.02 -9.11 -5.03
CA LYS A 43 -0.47 -10.45 -4.83
C LYS A 43 -1.54 -11.54 -4.90
N GLU A 44 -2.72 -11.28 -4.35
CA GLU A 44 -3.83 -12.24 -4.29
C GLU A 44 -4.79 -12.12 -5.47
N ASN A 45 -4.60 -11.16 -6.37
CA ASN A 45 -5.53 -10.83 -7.46
C ASN A 45 -6.95 -10.57 -6.95
N LYS A 46 -7.05 -9.84 -5.85
CA LYS A 46 -8.31 -9.46 -5.22
C LYS A 46 -8.46 -7.95 -5.25
N TYR A 47 -9.70 -7.48 -5.28
CA TYR A 47 -9.99 -6.05 -5.23
C TYR A 47 -10.66 -5.70 -3.91
N PHE A 48 -10.32 -4.54 -3.39
CA PHE A 48 -10.97 -3.98 -2.21
C PHE A 48 -11.47 -2.56 -2.49
N THR A 49 -12.36 -2.12 -1.65
CA THR A 49 -12.82 -0.72 -1.64
C THR A 49 -12.66 -0.16 -0.23
N ILE A 50 -12.29 1.11 -0.15
CA ILE A 50 -12.22 1.81 1.12
C ILE A 50 -13.64 2.19 1.52
N THR A 51 -14.07 1.70 2.70
CA THR A 51 -15.41 1.98 3.23
C THR A 51 -15.42 3.17 4.18
N ARG A 52 -14.29 3.44 4.83
CA ARG A 52 -14.14 4.58 5.72
C ARG A 52 -12.68 5.05 5.71
N SER A 53 -12.51 6.35 5.58
CA SER A 53 -11.19 6.98 5.63
C SER A 53 -11.31 8.31 6.34
N THR A 54 -10.73 8.39 7.53
CA THR A 54 -10.64 9.61 8.33
C THR A 54 -9.19 9.86 8.72
N THR A 55 -8.90 10.93 9.42
CA THR A 55 -7.55 11.21 9.94
C THR A 55 -7.07 10.16 10.96
N LYS A 56 -7.99 9.37 11.51
CA LYS A 56 -7.70 8.41 12.59
C LYS A 56 -8.11 6.98 12.28
N LYS A 57 -8.79 6.73 11.16
CA LYS A 57 -9.35 5.42 10.84
C LYS A 57 -9.35 5.15 9.34
N LEU A 58 -9.03 3.93 8.97
CA LEU A 58 -9.07 3.45 7.59
C LEU A 58 -9.65 2.04 7.60
N CYS A 59 -10.77 1.84 6.91
CA CYS A 59 -11.41 0.54 6.77
C CYS A 59 -11.58 0.20 5.30
N ALA A 60 -11.39 -1.07 4.97
CA ALA A 60 -11.53 -1.61 3.61
C ALA A 60 -12.27 -2.93 3.65
N LYS A 61 -13.03 -3.21 2.61
CA LYS A 61 -13.71 -4.49 2.40
C LYS A 61 -13.50 -4.99 0.98
N CYS A 62 -13.71 -6.31 0.77
CA CYS A 62 -13.71 -6.86 -0.57
C CYS A 62 -14.82 -6.21 -1.41
N VAL A 63 -14.57 -6.03 -2.72
CA VAL A 63 -15.57 -5.50 -3.65
C VAL A 63 -16.74 -6.47 -3.85
N HIS A 64 -16.55 -7.75 -3.62
CA HIS A 64 -17.62 -8.76 -3.70
C HIS A 64 -18.43 -8.78 -2.40
N GLU A 65 -19.72 -8.54 -2.49
CA GLU A 65 -20.62 -8.47 -1.32
C GLU A 65 -20.65 -9.77 -0.51
N SER A 66 -20.53 -10.91 -1.19
CA SER A 66 -20.52 -12.23 -0.55
C SER A 66 -19.21 -12.55 0.17
N CYS A 67 -18.15 -11.82 -0.11
CA CYS A 67 -16.85 -12.03 0.52
C CYS A 67 -16.77 -11.30 1.86
N LYS A 68 -16.36 -12.00 2.89
CA LYS A 68 -16.29 -11.45 4.26
C LYS A 68 -14.97 -10.75 4.58
N TRP A 69 -14.06 -10.68 3.62
CA TRP A 69 -12.78 -10.02 3.86
C TRP A 69 -12.97 -8.55 4.25
N TYR A 70 -12.40 -8.18 5.37
CA TYR A 70 -12.52 -6.85 5.95
C TYR A 70 -11.29 -6.54 6.79
N VAL A 71 -10.82 -5.31 6.72
CA VAL A 71 -9.71 -4.82 7.53
C VAL A 71 -10.03 -3.42 8.02
N CYS A 72 -9.65 -3.13 9.26
CA CYS A 72 -9.75 -1.81 9.83
C CYS A 72 -8.48 -1.49 10.61
N ALA A 73 -7.86 -0.37 10.27
CA ALA A 73 -6.69 0.17 10.95
C ALA A 73 -7.05 1.52 11.59
N VAL A 74 -6.52 1.78 12.78
CA VAL A 74 -6.72 3.02 13.49
C VAL A 74 -5.39 3.60 13.96
N MET A 75 -5.35 4.93 14.06
CA MET A 75 -4.24 5.61 14.68
C MET A 75 -4.34 5.46 16.21
N LYS A 76 -3.22 5.14 16.85
CA LYS A 76 -3.11 4.96 18.30
C LYS A 76 -2.33 6.12 18.92
N PRO A 77 -2.99 7.11 19.54
CA PRO A 77 -2.31 8.24 20.16
C PRO A 77 -1.33 7.81 21.25
N ASN A 78 -1.66 6.74 21.99
CA ASN A 78 -0.84 6.21 23.07
C ASN A 78 0.44 5.54 22.59
N LEU A 79 0.55 5.25 21.29
CA LEU A 79 1.67 4.56 20.66
C LEU A 79 2.36 5.48 19.64
N HIS A 80 2.57 6.74 20.00
CA HIS A 80 3.23 7.74 19.13
C HIS A 80 2.56 7.92 17.76
N GLU A 81 1.22 7.90 17.75
CA GLU A 81 0.41 8.05 16.55
C GLU A 81 0.62 6.95 15.49
N LEU A 82 1.11 5.78 15.90
CA LEU A 82 1.19 4.62 15.02
C LEU A 82 -0.19 4.16 14.60
N TRP A 83 -0.26 3.63 13.41
CA TRP A 83 -1.45 2.98 12.89
C TRP A 83 -1.40 1.48 13.17
N MET A 84 -2.50 0.92 13.63
CA MET A 84 -2.58 -0.48 14.00
C MET A 84 -3.82 -1.13 13.40
N VAL A 85 -3.67 -2.34 12.85
CA VAL A 85 -4.80 -3.16 12.40
C VAL A 85 -5.52 -3.70 13.64
N ILE A 86 -6.74 -3.25 13.87
CA ILE A 86 -7.56 -3.67 15.01
C ILE A 86 -8.62 -4.70 14.65
N VAL A 87 -9.02 -4.77 13.39
CA VAL A 87 -9.95 -5.77 12.87
C VAL A 87 -9.37 -6.35 11.60
N TYR A 88 -9.30 -7.65 11.54
CA TYR A 88 -8.94 -8.37 10.32
C TYR A 88 -9.81 -9.61 10.20
N MET A 89 -10.65 -9.65 9.18
CA MET A 89 -11.50 -10.79 8.87
C MET A 89 -10.93 -11.53 7.68
N GLY A 90 -10.10 -12.45 7.99
CA GLY A 90 -9.50 -13.54 7.28
C GLY A 90 -9.35 -13.49 5.79
N LEU A 91 -9.16 -14.66 5.21
CA LEU A 91 -8.95 -14.85 3.78
C LEU A 91 -10.18 -14.46 2.97
N HIS A 92 -9.95 -13.99 1.74
CA HIS A 92 -11.02 -13.80 0.79
C HIS A 92 -11.76 -15.12 0.52
N THR A 93 -13.07 -15.10 0.59
CA THR A 93 -13.92 -16.24 0.28
C THR A 93 -14.51 -16.19 -1.12
N CYS A 94 -14.27 -15.10 -1.85
CA CYS A 94 -14.73 -14.92 -3.22
C CYS A 94 -13.83 -15.62 -4.22
N ILE A 95 -14.42 -16.09 -5.32
CA ILE A 95 -13.69 -16.66 -6.45
C ILE A 95 -13.32 -15.47 -7.37
N PRO A 96 -12.07 -15.35 -7.81
CA PRO A 96 -11.71 -14.31 -8.77
C PRO A 96 -12.44 -14.57 -10.09
N ILE A 97 -13.40 -13.72 -10.42
CA ILE A 97 -14.09 -13.76 -11.70
C ILE A 97 -13.35 -12.81 -12.64
N GLY A 98 -12.51 -13.36 -13.50
CA GLY A 98 -11.76 -12.58 -14.49
C GLY A 98 -10.68 -11.71 -13.85
N VAL A 99 -9.45 -12.15 -13.93
CA VAL A 99 -8.29 -11.36 -13.50
C VAL A 99 -8.11 -10.20 -14.48
N ARG A 100 -8.49 -9.01 -14.06
CA ARG A 100 -8.15 -7.79 -14.79
C ARG A 100 -6.79 -7.30 -14.31
N ASN A 101 -5.77 -7.58 -15.09
CA ASN A 101 -4.42 -7.10 -14.80
C ASN A 101 -4.22 -5.66 -15.29
N ASP A 102 -5.21 -4.81 -15.08
CA ASP A 102 -5.23 -3.44 -15.59
C ASP A 102 -4.64 -2.41 -14.60
N GLY A 103 -4.09 -2.86 -13.50
CA GLY A 103 -3.51 -1.97 -12.49
C GLY A 103 -4.53 -1.10 -11.76
N ARG A 104 -5.82 -1.45 -11.82
CA ARG A 104 -6.93 -0.68 -11.23
C ARG A 104 -6.71 -0.35 -9.74
N MET A 105 -6.12 -1.28 -9.00
CA MET A 105 -5.87 -1.08 -7.57
C MET A 105 -4.68 -0.16 -7.28
N MET A 106 -3.85 0.13 -8.27
CA MET A 106 -2.69 0.99 -8.08
C MET A 106 -3.09 2.46 -8.08
N SER A 107 -2.97 3.12 -6.94
CA SER A 107 -3.12 4.58 -6.88
C SER A 107 -1.88 5.26 -7.50
N CYS A 108 -2.04 6.51 -7.88
CA CYS A 108 -0.93 7.30 -8.40
C CYS A 108 0.22 7.40 -7.37
N ASN A 109 -0.10 7.57 -6.09
CA ASN A 109 0.90 7.60 -5.02
C ASN A 109 1.61 6.26 -4.86
N PHE A 110 0.90 5.15 -5.00
CA PHE A 110 1.49 3.81 -4.98
C PHE A 110 2.50 3.64 -6.11
N ILE A 111 2.13 4.02 -7.34
CA ILE A 111 3.02 3.95 -8.50
C ILE A 111 4.24 4.85 -8.28
N ALA A 112 4.03 6.09 -7.85
CA ALA A 112 5.11 7.03 -7.59
C ALA A 112 6.14 6.49 -6.61
N SER A 113 5.71 5.86 -5.52
CA SER A 113 6.62 5.26 -4.54
C SER A 113 7.42 4.10 -5.12
N ASN A 114 6.84 3.32 -6.03
CA ASN A 114 7.53 2.20 -6.67
C ASN A 114 8.55 2.62 -7.74
N ILE A 115 8.34 3.74 -8.40
CA ILE A 115 9.26 4.23 -9.45
C ILE A 115 10.29 5.24 -8.92
N HIS A 116 10.15 5.68 -7.68
CA HIS A 116 11.00 6.72 -7.08
C HIS A 116 12.48 6.39 -7.17
N GLN A 117 12.88 5.19 -6.75
CA GLN A 117 14.29 4.78 -6.77
C GLN A 117 14.85 4.79 -8.20
N LYS A 118 14.09 4.27 -9.16
CA LYS A 118 14.51 4.26 -10.56
C LYS A 118 14.70 5.67 -11.11
N LEU A 119 13.82 6.60 -10.76
CA LEU A 119 13.92 7.99 -11.15
C LEU A 119 15.09 8.71 -10.46
N CYS A 120 15.46 8.32 -9.25
CA CYS A 120 16.66 8.82 -8.59
C CYS A 120 17.94 8.41 -9.35
N GLU A 121 17.96 7.20 -9.89
CA GLU A 121 19.07 6.70 -10.70
C GLU A 121 19.09 7.36 -12.09
N ASP A 122 17.93 7.52 -12.70
CA ASP A 122 17.77 8.09 -14.02
C ASP A 122 16.38 8.75 -14.16
N HIS A 123 16.33 10.07 -13.98
CA HIS A 123 15.08 10.84 -14.03
C HIS A 123 14.48 10.98 -15.43
N ILE A 124 15.21 10.60 -16.47
CA ILE A 124 14.72 10.61 -17.85
C ILE A 124 14.17 9.25 -18.32
N THR A 125 14.12 8.26 -17.43
CA THR A 125 13.58 6.94 -17.74
C THR A 125 12.19 7.07 -18.38
N LEU A 126 11.99 6.40 -19.52
CA LEU A 126 10.74 6.48 -20.27
C LEU A 126 9.59 5.81 -19.52
N VAL A 127 8.40 6.35 -19.68
CA VAL A 127 7.18 5.82 -19.04
C VAL A 127 6.94 4.35 -19.41
N LYS A 128 7.19 3.95 -20.66
CA LYS A 128 7.05 2.56 -21.08
C LYS A 128 7.95 1.59 -20.31
N HIS A 129 9.14 2.04 -19.93
CA HIS A 129 10.06 1.22 -19.13
C HIS A 129 9.61 1.13 -17.69
N LEU A 130 9.08 2.23 -17.14
CA LEU A 130 8.49 2.25 -15.80
C LEU A 130 7.28 1.34 -15.71
N ARG A 131 6.42 1.34 -16.74
CA ARG A 131 5.27 0.41 -16.82
C ARG A 131 5.71 -1.05 -16.82
N SER A 132 6.70 -1.40 -17.66
CA SER A 132 7.25 -2.76 -17.72
C SER A 132 7.81 -3.21 -16.38
N MET A 133 8.49 -2.32 -15.67
CA MET A 133 9.05 -2.59 -14.34
C MET A 133 7.95 -2.91 -13.33
N ILE A 134 6.87 -2.14 -13.33
CA ILE A 134 5.71 -2.35 -12.44
C ILE A 134 5.01 -3.66 -12.79
N GLU A 135 4.77 -3.92 -14.06
CA GLU A 135 4.13 -5.16 -14.55
C GLU A 135 4.91 -6.39 -14.10
N THR A 136 6.22 -6.36 -14.25
CA THR A 136 7.09 -7.46 -13.82
C THR A 136 7.04 -7.67 -12.31
N LYS A 137 7.02 -6.58 -11.53
CA LYS A 137 7.01 -6.66 -10.07
C LYS A 137 5.68 -7.16 -9.50
N TYR A 138 4.57 -6.83 -10.14
CA TYR A 138 3.23 -7.08 -9.60
C TYR A 138 2.39 -8.03 -10.48
N ASN A 139 2.93 -9.20 -10.78
CA ASN A 139 2.20 -10.33 -11.40
C ASN A 139 1.46 -9.98 -12.71
N GLY A 140 2.04 -9.11 -13.53
CA GLY A 140 1.43 -8.70 -14.78
C GLY A 140 0.38 -7.60 -14.66
N HIS A 141 0.16 -7.05 -13.47
CA HIS A 141 -0.70 -5.88 -13.30
C HIS A 141 -0.07 -4.67 -13.98
N ASN A 142 -0.74 -4.13 -14.97
CA ASN A 142 -0.20 -3.08 -15.83
C ASN A 142 -1.09 -1.83 -15.80
N PRO A 143 -0.71 -0.79 -15.06
CA PRO A 143 -1.46 0.46 -15.05
C PRO A 143 -1.38 1.16 -16.39
N SER A 144 -2.32 2.05 -16.68
CA SER A 144 -2.34 2.81 -17.93
C SER A 144 -1.09 3.69 -18.09
N TYR A 145 -0.71 3.97 -19.32
CA TYR A 145 0.37 4.89 -19.63
C TYR A 145 0.20 6.24 -18.92
N TYR A 146 -1.00 6.80 -19.01
CA TYR A 146 -1.30 8.11 -18.41
C TYR A 146 -1.13 8.12 -16.89
N LYS A 147 -1.55 7.04 -16.24
CA LYS A 147 -1.42 6.90 -14.77
C LYS A 147 0.04 6.85 -14.33
N VAL A 148 0.88 6.13 -15.08
CA VAL A 148 2.33 6.07 -14.82
C VAL A 148 3.00 7.41 -15.15
N TRP A 149 2.59 8.04 -16.23
CA TRP A 149 3.08 9.38 -16.57
C TRP A 149 2.78 10.39 -15.45
N ASP A 150 1.55 10.43 -14.98
CA ASP A 150 1.15 11.32 -13.88
C ASP A 150 1.93 11.04 -12.60
N ALA A 151 2.10 9.76 -12.26
CA ALA A 151 2.93 9.35 -11.12
C ALA A 151 4.40 9.79 -11.27
N LYS A 152 4.94 9.71 -12.48
CA LYS A 152 6.29 10.18 -12.78
C LYS A 152 6.41 11.69 -12.54
N GLN A 153 5.43 12.48 -13.01
CA GLN A 153 5.43 13.93 -12.80
C GLN A 153 5.43 14.28 -11.30
N LYS A 154 4.59 13.60 -10.54
CA LYS A 154 4.50 13.79 -9.09
C LYS A 154 5.79 13.39 -8.37
N ALA A 155 6.40 12.28 -8.77
CA ALA A 155 7.66 11.83 -8.19
C ALA A 155 8.80 12.82 -8.47
N ILE A 156 8.90 13.33 -9.70
CA ILE A 156 9.92 14.31 -10.09
C ILE A 156 9.71 15.63 -9.32
N ALA A 157 8.48 16.13 -9.24
CA ALA A 157 8.17 17.33 -8.48
C ALA A 157 8.59 17.20 -7.01
N LYS A 158 8.34 16.05 -6.41
CA LYS A 158 8.75 15.78 -5.02
C LYS A 158 10.26 15.70 -4.85
N MET A 159 10.99 15.16 -5.83
CA MET A 159 12.46 15.02 -5.80
C MET A 159 13.19 16.35 -5.93
N PHE A 160 12.72 17.21 -6.83
CA PHE A 160 13.40 18.47 -7.15
C PHE A 160 12.80 19.69 -6.46
N GLY A 161 11.69 19.52 -5.77
CA GLY A 161 10.94 20.59 -5.12
C GLY A 161 10.28 21.53 -6.14
N ASN A 162 9.18 22.15 -5.79
CA ASN A 162 8.58 23.24 -6.55
C ASN A 162 8.94 24.56 -5.92
#